data_f7e68d5b7852ad970f12d798a0efc224
#
_entry.id   f7e68d5b7852ad970f12d798a0efc224
#
_cell.length_a   1.000
_cell.length_b   1.000
_cell.length_c   1.000
_cell.angle_alpha   90.00
_cell.angle_beta   90.00
_cell.angle_gamma   90.00
#
_symmetry.space_group_name_H-M   'P 1'
#
loop_
_entity.id
_entity.type
_entity.pdbx_description
1 polymer ?
#
loop_
_entity_poly.entity_id
_entity_poly.type
_entity_poly.pdbx_seq_one_letter_code
_entity_poly.pdbx_strand_id
1 'polypeptide(L)'
;IYVWLDALTNYISALEYPNKQSESFKKFWPASIHLIGKDILRFHAVYWPAFLLAAKIELPKKVYGHGWILSGEEKMSKSKGNILDPLEIIEKYGLDPLRYYLIKEVSFGNDGNISQDRLEDCINSDLANNYGNLCQRVISFAIKNLDGKIPENIKFIDEDKKILDNYKMNISNIRKKINDND
;
A
#
# COMPACT_ATOMS: atom_id res chain seq x y z
N ILE A 1 27.32 18.91 -14.58
CA ILE A 1 26.14 19.17 -13.72
C ILE A 1 25.73 17.85 -13.09
N TYR A 2 25.56 17.87 -11.78
CA TYR A 2 25.13 16.66 -11.05
C TYR A 2 23.61 16.49 -11.16
N VAL A 3 23.17 15.62 -12.04
CA VAL A 3 21.77 15.42 -12.44
C VAL A 3 20.83 15.18 -11.25
N TRP A 4 21.30 14.49 -10.20
CA TRP A 4 20.48 14.20 -9.02
C TRP A 4 20.15 15.43 -8.16
N LEU A 5 20.97 16.46 -8.16
CA LEU A 5 20.63 17.73 -7.49
C LEU A 5 19.40 18.36 -8.16
N ASP A 6 19.40 18.40 -9.48
CA ASP A 6 18.28 18.89 -10.27
C ASP A 6 17.01 18.04 -10.04
N ALA A 7 17.13 16.74 -10.21
CA ALA A 7 16.01 15.80 -10.05
C ALA A 7 15.38 15.87 -8.65
N LEU A 8 16.19 15.92 -7.58
CA LEU A 8 15.68 15.96 -6.20
C LEU A 8 15.07 17.31 -5.84
N THR A 9 15.58 18.39 -6.39
CA THR A 9 15.03 19.74 -6.18
C THR A 9 13.58 19.84 -6.67
N ASN A 10 13.17 18.98 -7.60
CA ASN A 10 11.78 18.94 -8.07
C ASN A 10 10.76 18.71 -6.94
N TYR A 11 11.11 18.01 -5.87
CA TYR A 11 10.22 17.81 -4.72
C TYR A 11 9.78 19.12 -4.05
N ILE A 12 10.64 20.13 -4.05
CA ILE A 12 10.33 21.42 -3.45
C ILE A 12 9.96 22.48 -4.48
N SER A 13 10.52 22.42 -5.70
CA SER A 13 10.17 23.38 -6.76
C SER A 13 8.71 23.21 -7.21
N ALA A 14 8.19 21.98 -7.25
CA ALA A 14 6.78 21.71 -7.50
C ALA A 14 5.85 22.29 -6.41
N LEU A 15 6.39 22.62 -5.24
CA LEU A 15 5.69 23.27 -4.13
C LEU A 15 5.94 24.80 -4.09
N GLU A 16 6.40 25.36 -5.21
CA GLU A 16 6.67 26.79 -5.39
C GLU A 16 7.86 27.35 -4.57
N TYR A 17 8.78 26.47 -4.10
CA TYR A 17 10.01 26.96 -3.47
C TYR A 17 10.80 27.86 -4.47
N PRO A 18 11.34 29.02 -4.04
CA PRO A 18 11.63 29.42 -2.65
C PRO A 18 10.51 30.14 -1.90
N ASN A 19 9.31 30.25 -2.44
CA ASN A 19 8.18 30.86 -1.73
C ASN A 19 7.66 29.94 -0.61
N LYS A 20 8.33 30.00 0.57
CA LYS A 20 7.93 29.23 1.75
C LYS A 20 6.56 29.62 2.32
N GLN A 21 5.95 30.68 1.82
CA GLN A 21 4.61 31.13 2.26
C GLN A 21 3.49 30.57 1.37
N SER A 22 3.82 29.91 0.24
CA SER A 22 2.81 29.30 -0.61
C SER A 22 1.99 28.26 0.17
N GLU A 23 0.73 28.12 -0.20
CA GLU A 23 -0.17 27.12 0.40
C GLU A 23 0.33 25.69 0.14
N SER A 24 0.84 25.44 -1.07
CA SER A 24 1.40 24.14 -1.46
C SER A 24 2.59 23.76 -0.58
N PHE A 25 3.54 24.70 -0.37
CA PHE A 25 4.71 24.43 0.46
C PHE A 25 4.32 24.18 1.92
N LYS A 26 3.48 25.01 2.51
CA LYS A 26 3.02 24.84 3.90
C LYS A 26 2.24 23.53 4.12
N LYS A 27 1.49 23.09 3.13
CA LYS A 27 0.65 21.90 3.23
C LYS A 27 1.45 20.62 3.06
N PHE A 28 2.41 20.59 2.14
CA PHE A 28 3.07 19.37 1.71
C PHE A 28 4.54 19.24 2.14
N TRP A 29 5.15 20.32 2.67
CA TRP A 29 6.50 20.28 3.20
C TRP A 29 6.53 20.60 4.70
N PRO A 30 7.27 19.81 5.53
CA PRO A 30 8.08 18.66 5.15
C PRO A 30 7.22 17.46 4.70
N ALA A 31 7.69 16.75 3.69
CA ALA A 31 7.03 15.56 3.19
C ALA A 31 6.88 14.52 4.32
N SER A 32 5.70 13.92 4.45
CA SER A 32 5.46 12.86 5.43
C SER A 32 6.28 11.62 5.13
N ILE A 33 6.45 11.29 3.85
CA ILE A 33 7.26 10.17 3.38
C ILE A 33 7.75 10.44 1.95
N HIS A 34 9.00 10.08 1.67
CA HIS A 34 9.50 9.82 0.33
C HIS A 34 9.45 8.31 0.09
N LEU A 35 8.50 7.87 -0.72
CA LEU A 35 8.35 6.48 -1.12
C LEU A 35 9.07 6.28 -2.45
N ILE A 36 10.10 5.47 -2.45
CA ILE A 36 11.04 5.34 -3.58
C ILE A 36 11.45 3.88 -3.81
N GLY A 37 11.95 3.58 -5.00
CA GLY A 37 12.63 2.30 -5.26
C GLY A 37 13.97 2.20 -4.51
N LYS A 38 14.34 1.01 -4.07
CA LYS A 38 15.59 0.77 -3.32
C LYS A 38 16.86 1.17 -4.07
N ASP A 39 16.81 1.17 -5.40
CA ASP A 39 17.95 1.53 -6.28
C ASP A 39 18.35 3.01 -6.18
N ILE A 40 17.43 3.88 -5.79
CA ILE A 40 17.68 5.31 -5.59
C ILE A 40 17.72 5.74 -4.12
N LEU A 41 17.77 4.77 -3.21
CA LEU A 41 17.75 5.03 -1.76
C LEU A 41 18.90 5.94 -1.32
N ARG A 42 20.11 5.72 -1.84
CA ARG A 42 21.28 6.54 -1.49
C ARG A 42 21.08 8.02 -1.81
N PHE A 43 20.43 8.32 -2.92
CA PHE A 43 20.15 9.71 -3.32
C PHE A 43 19.17 10.40 -2.40
N HIS A 44 18.17 9.67 -1.91
CA HIS A 44 17.10 10.20 -1.06
C HIS A 44 17.42 10.17 0.43
N ALA A 45 18.26 9.24 0.89
CA ALA A 45 18.60 9.09 2.29
C ALA A 45 19.93 9.72 2.69
N VAL A 46 20.80 10.04 1.71
CA VAL A 46 22.11 10.66 1.97
C VAL A 46 22.24 12.01 1.29
N TYR A 47 22.14 12.06 -0.03
CA TYR A 47 22.41 13.30 -0.76
C TYR A 47 21.30 14.34 -0.59
N TRP A 48 20.05 13.93 -0.66
CA TRP A 48 18.94 14.83 -0.49
C TRP A 48 18.89 15.50 0.88
N PRO A 49 19.01 14.79 2.00
CA PRO A 49 19.17 15.40 3.31
C PRO A 49 20.36 16.37 3.38
N ALA A 50 21.50 16.02 2.80
CA ALA A 50 22.66 16.91 2.79
C ALA A 50 22.38 18.23 2.04
N PHE A 51 21.69 18.18 0.90
CA PHE A 51 21.32 19.38 0.14
C PHE A 51 20.30 20.23 0.91
N LEU A 52 19.31 19.61 1.52
CA LEU A 52 18.31 20.31 2.33
C LEU A 52 18.95 21.00 3.55
N LEU A 53 19.84 20.31 4.25
CA LEU A 53 20.57 20.88 5.40
C LEU A 53 21.45 22.06 4.97
N ALA A 54 22.18 21.94 3.86
CA ALA A 54 22.98 23.04 3.32
C ALA A 54 22.13 24.25 2.93
N ALA A 55 20.92 24.03 2.44
CA ALA A 55 19.95 25.07 2.10
C ALA A 55 19.11 25.56 3.29
N LYS A 56 19.31 25.01 4.50
CA LYS A 56 18.52 25.30 5.71
C LYS A 56 17.03 25.08 5.50
N ILE A 57 16.69 23.97 4.84
CA ILE A 57 15.33 23.50 4.60
C ILE A 57 15.08 22.28 5.49
N GLU A 58 13.87 22.18 6.05
CA GLU A 58 13.45 21.06 6.88
C GLU A 58 13.50 19.74 6.13
N LEU A 59 13.89 18.66 6.81
CA LEU A 59 13.99 17.34 6.22
C LEU A 59 12.63 16.66 6.09
N PRO A 60 12.44 15.77 5.10
CA PRO A 60 11.28 14.87 5.07
C PRO A 60 11.25 14.00 6.33
N LYS A 61 10.04 13.66 6.79
CA LYS A 61 9.86 12.90 8.04
C LYS A 61 10.30 11.45 7.93
N LYS A 62 10.16 10.86 6.75
CA LYS A 62 10.52 9.46 6.48
C LYS A 62 10.98 9.30 5.03
N VAL A 63 11.97 8.44 4.83
CA VAL A 63 12.34 7.90 3.51
C VAL A 63 12.13 6.40 3.57
N TYR A 64 11.35 5.85 2.66
CA TYR A 64 11.08 4.43 2.56
C TYR A 64 11.43 3.89 1.17
N GLY A 65 12.38 2.95 1.14
CA GLY A 65 12.79 2.27 -0.09
C GLY A 65 12.07 0.94 -0.23
N HIS A 66 11.21 0.80 -1.23
CA HIS A 66 10.57 -0.48 -1.56
C HIS A 66 11.44 -1.32 -2.49
N GLY A 67 11.23 -2.64 -2.44
CA GLY A 67 11.89 -3.59 -3.33
C GLY A 67 11.41 -3.49 -4.79
N TRP A 68 12.04 -4.25 -5.66
CA TRP A 68 11.61 -4.33 -7.04
C TRP A 68 10.40 -5.24 -7.21
N ILE A 69 9.60 -4.92 -8.20
CA ILE A 69 8.57 -5.81 -8.70
C ILE A 69 9.17 -6.59 -9.85
N LEU A 70 9.22 -7.92 -9.67
CA LEU A 70 9.79 -8.87 -10.61
C LEU A 70 8.68 -9.62 -11.35
N SER A 71 8.94 -10.02 -12.57
CA SER A 71 8.13 -10.99 -13.33
C SER A 71 8.99 -12.22 -13.60
N GLY A 72 8.70 -13.31 -12.89
CA GLY A 72 9.63 -14.43 -12.81
C GLY A 72 10.84 -14.06 -11.96
N GLU A 73 12.03 -14.34 -12.43
CA GLU A 73 13.30 -13.95 -11.78
C GLU A 73 13.86 -12.62 -12.30
N GLU A 74 13.16 -11.95 -13.22
CA GLU A 74 13.66 -10.77 -13.90
C GLU A 74 12.91 -9.51 -13.50
N LYS A 75 13.66 -8.39 -13.43
CA LYS A 75 13.06 -7.06 -13.25
C LYS A 75 12.14 -6.75 -14.43
N MET A 76 10.93 -6.31 -14.15
CA MET A 76 10.02 -5.83 -15.19
C MET A 76 10.61 -4.67 -15.96
N SER A 77 10.57 -4.74 -17.28
CA SER A 77 10.99 -3.65 -18.15
C SER A 77 10.17 -3.60 -19.44
N LYS A 78 9.92 -2.39 -19.94
CA LYS A 78 9.19 -2.17 -21.19
C LYS A 78 9.89 -2.86 -22.40
N SER A 79 11.21 -2.85 -22.40
CA SER A 79 12.01 -3.46 -23.47
C SER A 79 11.90 -4.99 -23.54
N LYS A 80 11.53 -5.64 -22.43
CA LYS A 80 11.37 -7.10 -22.36
C LYS A 80 9.92 -7.56 -22.58
N GLY A 81 8.96 -6.64 -22.63
CA GLY A 81 7.54 -6.98 -22.80
C GLY A 81 6.93 -7.78 -21.63
N ASN A 82 7.60 -7.80 -20.47
CA ASN A 82 7.17 -8.56 -19.28
C ASN A 82 6.47 -7.68 -18.23
N ILE A 83 5.91 -6.56 -18.65
CA ILE A 83 5.19 -5.65 -17.75
C ILE A 83 3.75 -6.12 -17.60
N LEU A 84 3.30 -6.24 -16.37
CA LEU A 84 1.88 -6.33 -16.05
C LEU A 84 1.33 -4.89 -15.95
N ASP A 85 0.52 -4.49 -16.92
CA ASP A 85 -0.10 -3.16 -16.87
C ASP A 85 -1.20 -3.14 -15.80
N PRO A 86 -1.06 -2.32 -14.76
CA PRO A 86 -2.05 -2.26 -13.69
C PRO A 86 -3.43 -1.80 -14.18
N LEU A 87 -3.52 -1.02 -15.25
CA LEU A 87 -4.80 -0.56 -15.79
C LEU A 87 -5.55 -1.70 -16.46
N GLU A 88 -4.87 -2.54 -17.24
CA GLU A 88 -5.47 -3.75 -17.84
C GLU A 88 -5.94 -4.73 -16.77
N ILE A 89 -5.15 -4.89 -15.70
CA ILE A 89 -5.52 -5.73 -14.56
C ILE A 89 -6.75 -5.18 -13.83
N ILE A 90 -6.80 -3.87 -13.61
CA ILE A 90 -7.96 -3.22 -12.97
C ILE A 90 -9.21 -3.37 -13.82
N GLU A 91 -9.11 -3.22 -15.13
CA GLU A 91 -10.23 -3.40 -16.04
C GLU A 91 -10.76 -4.84 -16.00
N LYS A 92 -9.88 -5.84 -15.95
CA LYS A 92 -10.25 -7.26 -15.98
C LYS A 92 -10.74 -7.78 -14.61
N TYR A 93 -10.10 -7.41 -13.51
CA TYR A 93 -10.33 -8.02 -12.20
C TYR A 93 -10.85 -7.05 -11.13
N GLY A 94 -10.80 -5.75 -11.40
CA GLY A 94 -11.12 -4.71 -10.43
C GLY A 94 -9.92 -4.21 -9.63
N LEU A 95 -10.07 -3.06 -8.98
CA LEU A 95 -9.01 -2.39 -8.22
C LEU A 95 -8.66 -3.12 -6.92
N ASP A 96 -9.66 -3.56 -6.17
CA ASP A 96 -9.44 -4.14 -4.83
C ASP A 96 -8.70 -5.48 -4.88
N PRO A 97 -8.99 -6.41 -5.82
CA PRO A 97 -8.18 -7.62 -6.00
C PRO A 97 -6.71 -7.34 -6.28
N LEU A 98 -6.40 -6.37 -7.14
CA LEU A 98 -5.02 -5.98 -7.41
C LEU A 98 -4.32 -5.42 -6.15
N ARG A 99 -4.98 -4.53 -5.42
CA ARG A 99 -4.44 -3.97 -4.16
C ARG A 99 -4.19 -5.05 -3.12
N TYR A 100 -5.15 -5.95 -2.94
CA TYR A 100 -5.02 -7.08 -2.02
C TYR A 100 -3.83 -7.96 -2.40
N TYR A 101 -3.71 -8.34 -3.67
CA TYR A 101 -2.63 -9.16 -4.18
C TYR A 101 -1.26 -8.52 -3.94
N LEU A 102 -1.09 -7.24 -4.29
CA LEU A 102 0.18 -6.53 -4.09
C LEU A 102 0.59 -6.45 -2.61
N ILE A 103 -0.36 -6.21 -1.71
CA ILE A 103 -0.06 -6.17 -0.26
C ILE A 103 0.28 -7.56 0.29
N LYS A 104 -0.39 -8.60 -0.21
CA LYS A 104 -0.18 -9.99 0.24
C LYS A 104 1.14 -10.57 -0.26
N GLU A 105 1.42 -10.42 -1.55
CA GLU A 105 2.53 -11.11 -2.22
C GLU A 105 3.86 -10.35 -2.11
N VAL A 106 3.81 -9.03 -1.93
CA VAL A 106 5.01 -8.18 -1.87
C VAL A 106 5.20 -7.70 -0.44
N SER A 107 6.02 -8.39 0.32
CA SER A 107 6.41 -7.95 1.67
C SER A 107 7.13 -6.61 1.60
N PHE A 108 6.80 -5.69 2.50
CA PHE A 108 7.43 -4.37 2.56
C PHE A 108 8.97 -4.47 2.62
N GLY A 109 9.65 -3.68 1.78
CA GLY A 109 11.11 -3.62 1.71
C GLY A 109 11.79 -4.74 0.92
N ASN A 110 11.09 -5.81 0.59
CA ASN A 110 11.60 -6.92 -0.20
C ASN A 110 11.20 -6.83 -1.67
N ASP A 111 11.92 -7.58 -2.53
CA ASP A 111 11.50 -7.75 -3.91
C ASP A 111 10.28 -8.66 -3.97
N GLY A 112 9.32 -8.33 -4.83
CA GLY A 112 8.11 -9.09 -5.01
C GLY A 112 8.03 -9.66 -6.42
N ASN A 113 7.80 -10.97 -6.51
CA ASN A 113 7.56 -11.64 -7.79
C ASN A 113 6.07 -11.72 -8.06
N ILE A 114 5.58 -10.98 -9.05
CA ILE A 114 4.18 -10.96 -9.43
C ILE A 114 3.96 -11.58 -10.80
N SER A 115 2.84 -12.28 -10.95
CA SER A 115 2.38 -12.83 -12.22
C SER A 115 0.86 -12.84 -12.27
N GLN A 116 0.32 -12.93 -13.50
CA GLN A 116 -1.13 -13.01 -13.68
C GLN A 116 -1.70 -14.28 -13.07
N ASP A 117 -1.04 -15.42 -13.22
CA ASP A 117 -1.50 -16.70 -12.66
C ASP A 117 -1.59 -16.63 -11.13
N ARG A 118 -0.58 -16.06 -10.47
CA ARG A 118 -0.60 -15.87 -9.00
C ARG A 118 -1.68 -14.89 -8.55
N LEU A 119 -1.97 -13.86 -9.35
CA LEU A 119 -3.08 -12.96 -9.10
C LEU A 119 -4.42 -13.70 -9.18
N GLU A 120 -4.63 -14.50 -10.23
CA GLU A 120 -5.85 -15.30 -10.41
C GLU A 120 -6.01 -16.33 -9.29
N ASP A 121 -4.94 -17.01 -8.90
CA ASP A 121 -4.94 -17.93 -7.76
C ASP A 121 -5.30 -17.22 -6.44
N CYS A 122 -4.75 -16.04 -6.21
CA CYS A 122 -5.05 -15.23 -5.03
C CYS A 122 -6.51 -14.79 -5.00
N ILE A 123 -7.06 -14.35 -6.14
CA ILE A 123 -8.48 -13.98 -6.26
C ILE A 123 -9.38 -15.18 -5.97
N ASN A 124 -9.08 -16.32 -6.58
CA ASN A 124 -9.90 -17.53 -6.42
C ASN A 124 -9.81 -18.12 -5.01
N SER A 125 -8.61 -18.26 -4.47
CA SER A 125 -8.41 -18.89 -3.17
C SER A 125 -8.85 -17.99 -2.02
N ASP A 126 -8.36 -16.76 -1.97
CA ASP A 126 -8.53 -15.92 -0.80
C ASP A 126 -9.83 -15.10 -0.84
N LEU A 127 -10.12 -14.47 -1.98
CA LEU A 127 -11.26 -13.59 -2.07
C LEU A 127 -12.54 -14.38 -2.35
N ALA A 128 -12.54 -15.28 -3.33
CA ALA A 128 -13.74 -16.05 -3.66
C ALA A 128 -13.97 -17.23 -2.70
N ASN A 129 -13.02 -18.17 -2.60
CA ASN A 129 -13.23 -19.40 -1.86
C ASN A 129 -13.09 -19.26 -0.34
N ASN A 130 -12.33 -18.29 0.16
CA ASN A 130 -12.21 -18.05 1.59
C ASN A 130 -13.22 -16.98 2.05
N TYR A 131 -12.94 -15.71 1.73
CA TYR A 131 -13.75 -14.59 2.20
C TYR A 131 -15.18 -14.61 1.62
N GLY A 132 -15.32 -14.83 0.32
CA GLY A 132 -16.62 -14.89 -0.37
C GLY A 132 -17.49 -16.02 0.16
N ASN A 133 -16.92 -17.22 0.37
CA ASN A 133 -17.67 -18.34 0.97
C ASN A 133 -18.07 -18.05 2.42
N LEU A 134 -17.24 -17.37 3.22
CA LEU A 134 -17.62 -16.96 4.57
C LEU A 134 -18.86 -16.04 4.50
N CYS A 135 -18.81 -15.01 3.68
CA CYS A 135 -19.93 -14.07 3.49
C CYS A 135 -21.20 -14.80 3.03
N GLN A 136 -21.07 -15.67 2.02
CA GLN A 136 -22.18 -16.45 1.50
C GLN A 136 -22.83 -17.31 2.58
N ARG A 137 -22.03 -18.04 3.36
CA ARG A 137 -22.54 -18.90 4.44
C ARG A 137 -23.28 -18.11 5.51
N VAL A 138 -22.72 -16.98 5.95
CA VAL A 138 -23.34 -16.12 6.98
C VAL A 138 -24.66 -15.54 6.47
N ILE A 139 -24.65 -14.98 5.26
CA ILE A 139 -25.84 -14.38 4.65
C ILE A 139 -26.92 -15.44 4.41
N SER A 140 -26.55 -16.59 3.84
CA SER A 140 -27.49 -17.71 3.60
C SER A 140 -28.08 -18.24 4.89
N PHE A 141 -27.29 -18.33 5.97
CA PHE A 141 -27.76 -18.71 7.28
C PHE A 141 -28.78 -17.69 7.82
N ALA A 142 -28.50 -16.40 7.73
CA ALA A 142 -29.39 -15.33 8.16
C ALA A 142 -30.72 -15.35 7.39
N ILE A 143 -30.65 -15.51 6.06
CA ILE A 143 -31.86 -15.61 5.23
C ILE A 143 -32.70 -16.84 5.63
N LYS A 144 -32.07 -18.00 5.76
CA LYS A 144 -32.78 -19.26 6.02
C LYS A 144 -33.39 -19.36 7.43
N ASN A 145 -32.71 -18.81 8.44
CA ASN A 145 -33.05 -19.03 9.84
C ASN A 145 -33.62 -17.79 10.55
N LEU A 146 -33.43 -16.60 9.97
CA LEU A 146 -33.80 -15.32 10.57
C LEU A 146 -34.60 -14.43 9.60
N ASP A 147 -35.18 -15.02 8.54
CA ASP A 147 -35.92 -14.28 7.49
C ASP A 147 -35.13 -13.08 6.92
N GLY A 148 -33.79 -13.18 6.87
CA GLY A 148 -32.90 -12.11 6.39
C GLY A 148 -32.79 -10.90 7.34
N LYS A 149 -33.28 -11.00 8.56
CA LYS A 149 -33.25 -9.91 9.55
C LYS A 149 -32.22 -10.17 10.63
N ILE A 150 -31.46 -9.15 10.98
CA ILE A 150 -30.57 -9.21 12.15
C ILE A 150 -31.43 -8.87 13.39
N PRO A 151 -31.41 -9.71 14.44
CA PRO A 151 -32.16 -9.42 15.66
C PRO A 151 -31.72 -8.10 16.30
N GLU A 152 -32.68 -7.25 16.72
CA GLU A 152 -32.37 -5.94 17.31
C GLU A 152 -31.77 -6.04 18.73
N ASN A 153 -32.12 -7.08 19.48
CA ASN A 153 -31.71 -7.27 20.87
C ASN A 153 -30.76 -8.47 21.03
N ILE A 154 -29.55 -8.37 20.47
CA ILE A 154 -28.52 -9.40 20.60
C ILE A 154 -27.84 -9.25 21.96
N LYS A 155 -27.90 -10.29 22.79
CA LYS A 155 -27.09 -10.41 23.99
C LYS A 155 -25.84 -11.21 23.67
N PHE A 156 -24.70 -10.53 23.61
CA PHE A 156 -23.42 -11.19 23.42
C PHE A 156 -23.00 -11.93 24.70
N ILE A 157 -22.67 -13.19 24.57
CA ILE A 157 -21.99 -13.96 25.61
C ILE A 157 -20.49 -13.63 25.64
N ASP A 158 -19.76 -14.13 26.63
CA ASP A 158 -18.35 -13.76 26.81
C ASP A 158 -17.44 -14.26 25.67
N GLU A 159 -17.78 -15.38 25.05
CA GLU A 159 -17.13 -15.90 23.85
C GLU A 159 -17.30 -14.96 22.67
N ASP A 160 -18.49 -14.43 22.44
CA ASP A 160 -18.76 -13.46 21.37
C ASP A 160 -17.95 -12.16 21.57
N LYS A 161 -17.91 -11.68 22.81
CA LYS A 161 -17.13 -10.48 23.16
C LYS A 161 -15.66 -10.69 22.89
N LYS A 162 -15.09 -11.84 23.25
CA LYS A 162 -13.67 -12.18 22.96
C LYS A 162 -13.38 -12.16 21.46
N ILE A 163 -14.28 -12.70 20.64
CA ILE A 163 -14.13 -12.67 19.16
C ILE A 163 -14.14 -11.24 18.65
N LEU A 164 -15.10 -10.42 19.10
CA LEU A 164 -15.22 -9.02 18.69
C LEU A 164 -14.00 -8.19 19.12
N ASP A 165 -13.51 -8.39 20.33
CA ASP A 165 -12.36 -7.67 20.86
C ASP A 165 -11.07 -8.05 20.13
N ASN A 166 -10.87 -9.35 19.84
CA ASN A 166 -9.78 -9.82 19.00
C ASN A 166 -9.83 -9.21 17.59
N TYR A 167 -11.01 -9.16 17.00
CA TYR A 167 -11.19 -8.55 15.68
C TYR A 167 -10.82 -7.06 15.69
N LYS A 168 -11.31 -6.29 16.66
CA LYS A 168 -10.98 -4.86 16.81
C LYS A 168 -9.48 -4.63 17.02
N MET A 169 -8.86 -5.44 17.87
CA MET A 169 -7.42 -5.37 18.14
C MET A 169 -6.62 -5.68 16.86
N ASN A 170 -6.98 -6.72 16.12
CA ASN A 170 -6.29 -7.10 14.89
C ASN A 170 -6.42 -6.02 13.80
N ILE A 171 -7.58 -5.41 13.62
CA ILE A 171 -7.74 -4.29 12.68
C ILE A 171 -6.83 -3.12 13.04
N SER A 172 -6.79 -2.76 14.33
CA SER A 172 -5.93 -1.68 14.81
C SER A 172 -4.45 -1.97 14.58
N ASN A 173 -4.03 -3.21 14.85
CA ASN A 173 -2.66 -3.65 14.62
C ASN A 173 -2.29 -3.66 13.13
N ILE A 174 -3.17 -4.18 12.27
CA ILE A 174 -2.96 -4.18 10.82
C ILE A 174 -2.81 -2.75 10.29
N ARG A 175 -3.71 -1.84 10.69
CA ARG A 175 -3.63 -0.42 10.30
C ARG A 175 -2.31 0.22 10.74
N LYS A 176 -1.87 -0.06 11.97
CA LYS A 176 -0.60 0.43 12.48
C LYS A 176 0.57 -0.08 11.63
N LYS A 177 0.64 -1.40 11.38
CA LYS A 177 1.69 -2.00 10.55
C LYS A 177 1.74 -1.41 9.15
N ILE A 178 0.60 -1.27 8.48
CA ILE A 178 0.55 -0.64 7.15
C ILE A 178 1.07 0.81 7.21
N ASN A 179 0.69 1.59 8.21
CA ASN A 179 1.16 2.97 8.36
C ASN A 179 2.66 3.06 8.66
N ASP A 180 3.19 2.10 9.40
CA ASP A 180 4.61 2.02 9.76
C ASP A 180 5.45 1.39 8.63
N ASN A 181 4.81 0.84 7.60
CA ASN A 181 5.42 0.06 6.51
C ASN A 181 6.15 -1.20 7.05
N ASP A 182 5.52 -1.93 7.97
CA ASP A 182 5.99 -3.15 8.60
C ASP A 182 5.12 -4.37 8.20
#